data_4592f3357c638f3db3e816c442aa218f
#
_entry.id   4592f3357c638f3db3e816c442aa218f
#
_cell.length_a   1.000
_cell.length_b   1.000
_cell.length_c   1.000
_cell.angle_alpha   90.00
_cell.angle_beta   90.00
_cell.angle_gamma   90.00
#
_symmetry.space_group_name_H-M   'P 1'
#
loop_
_entity.id
_entity.type
_entity.pdbx_description
1 polymer ?
#
loop_
_entity_poly.entity_id
_entity_poly.type
_entity_poly.pdbx_seq_one_letter_code
_entity_poly.pdbx_strand_id
1 'polypeptide(L)'
;MARKRSSKSTRSKGQKKTRRAKNSRRGAAKRLTLEEKLAQYLNEALSFENAAVSRLQSRVKEIQLEDAKQQLQQHLEVTREQQNRLKQLITNLRARPTNDSGQLPILVPPRTIANTLKKSMTSAEQQIKSAKEDLVIENAEVTMYDTLLQVAQLMNAGDAVPVLTQNLAEERAMADWIRANTPAMITQLYPEIQSSIVLPEGEEGREMVTEGPVTRTSTTEGNESMGATATEA
;
A
#
# COMPACT_ATOMS: atom_id res chain seq x y z
N MET A 1 39.66 69.76 -38.07
CA MET A 1 38.47 69.88 -38.93
C MET A 1 37.97 68.48 -39.25
N ALA A 2 36.85 68.08 -38.69
CA ALA A 2 36.10 66.97 -39.24
C ALA A 2 34.69 66.88 -38.54
N ARG A 3 33.69 66.89 -39.30
CA ARG A 3 32.30 67.06 -38.98
C ARG A 3 31.69 65.80 -38.34
N LYS A 4 30.90 65.95 -37.22
CA LYS A 4 29.90 65.04 -36.73
C LYS A 4 28.80 64.84 -37.79
N ARG A 5 28.40 63.61 -38.00
CA ARG A 5 27.06 63.26 -38.57
C ARG A 5 26.32 62.40 -37.60
N SER A 6 25.21 62.91 -37.12
CA SER A 6 24.14 62.35 -36.37
C SER A 6 23.34 61.47 -37.29
N SER A 7 23.01 60.18 -36.89
CA SER A 7 21.96 59.39 -37.52
C SER A 7 20.92 59.04 -36.48
N LYS A 8 19.69 59.44 -36.80
CA LYS A 8 18.46 59.28 -36.00
C LYS A 8 18.06 57.82 -35.95
N SER A 9 17.83 57.35 -34.73
CA SER A 9 17.14 56.10 -34.44
C SER A 9 15.65 56.23 -34.75
N THR A 10 15.15 55.47 -35.70
CA THR A 10 13.72 55.25 -35.95
C THR A 10 13.21 54.12 -35.10
N ARG A 11 12.40 54.49 -34.15
CA ARG A 11 11.71 53.63 -33.18
C ARG A 11 10.57 52.88 -33.88
N SER A 12 10.73 51.60 -34.17
CA SER A 12 9.64 50.70 -34.61
C SER A 12 8.73 50.39 -33.42
N LYS A 13 7.55 51.05 -33.43
CA LYS A 13 6.39 50.63 -32.64
C LYS A 13 5.63 49.58 -33.44
N GLY A 14 5.49 48.37 -32.93
CA GLY A 14 4.47 47.44 -33.48
C GLY A 14 4.92 46.01 -33.39
N GLN A 15 4.68 45.39 -32.24
CA GLN A 15 4.32 43.97 -32.15
C GLN A 15 4.20 43.56 -30.66
N LYS A 16 3.15 44.09 -30.01
CA LYS A 16 2.66 43.65 -28.71
C LYS A 16 1.17 43.43 -28.78
N LYS A 17 0.69 42.51 -29.59
CA LYS A 17 -0.71 42.04 -29.54
C LYS A 17 -0.80 40.72 -30.29
N THR A 18 -0.45 39.57 -29.66
CA THR A 18 -1.03 38.25 -30.00
C THR A 18 -0.49 37.12 -29.08
N ARG A 19 -0.16 37.39 -27.82
CA ARG A 19 0.21 36.32 -26.87
C ARG A 19 -0.78 36.09 -25.73
N ARG A 20 -2.01 36.62 -25.82
CA ARG A 20 -3.00 36.53 -24.72
C ARG A 20 -4.23 35.68 -25.02
N ALA A 21 -4.22 34.85 -26.06
CA ALA A 21 -5.39 34.03 -26.44
C ALA A 21 -5.12 32.52 -26.55
N LYS A 22 -4.07 31.98 -25.90
CA LYS A 22 -3.77 30.54 -25.96
C LYS A 22 -3.86 29.78 -24.63
N ASN A 23 -4.31 30.40 -23.55
CA ASN A 23 -4.34 29.76 -22.22
C ASN A 23 -5.73 29.60 -21.59
N SER A 24 -6.79 29.51 -22.37
CA SER A 24 -8.16 29.28 -21.82
C SER A 24 -8.92 28.10 -22.43
N ARG A 25 -8.20 27.09 -22.94
CA ARG A 25 -8.78 25.78 -23.17
C ARG A 25 -8.12 24.79 -22.21
N ARG A 26 -8.33 24.95 -20.89
CA ARG A 26 -8.43 23.77 -20.01
C ARG A 26 -9.65 23.04 -20.53
N GLY A 27 -9.42 22.01 -21.34
CA GLY A 27 -10.47 21.19 -21.90
C GLY A 27 -11.37 20.73 -20.75
N ALA A 28 -12.68 20.96 -20.88
CA ALA A 28 -13.64 20.35 -19.98
C ALA A 28 -13.32 18.84 -19.97
N ALA A 29 -13.19 18.24 -18.79
CA ALA A 29 -12.95 16.81 -18.67
C ALA A 29 -14.00 16.07 -19.50
N LYS A 30 -13.55 15.14 -20.38
CA LYS A 30 -14.47 14.32 -21.17
C LYS A 30 -15.46 13.66 -20.21
N ARG A 31 -16.75 13.86 -20.42
CA ARG A 31 -17.77 13.12 -19.66
C ARG A 31 -17.71 11.66 -20.10
N LEU A 32 -17.55 10.77 -19.15
CA LEU A 32 -17.52 9.32 -19.36
C LEU A 32 -18.92 8.74 -19.07
N THR A 33 -19.22 7.60 -19.69
CA THR A 33 -20.36 6.80 -19.27
C THR A 33 -20.06 6.15 -17.91
N LEU A 34 -21.06 5.57 -17.29
CA LEU A 34 -20.92 4.86 -16.02
C LEU A 34 -19.94 3.67 -16.17
N GLU A 35 -20.11 2.91 -17.26
CA GLU A 35 -19.28 1.74 -17.58
C GLU A 35 -17.83 2.16 -17.88
N GLU A 36 -17.63 3.25 -18.67
CA GLU A 36 -16.29 3.79 -18.91
C GLU A 36 -15.60 4.20 -17.60
N LYS A 37 -16.37 4.76 -16.65
CA LYS A 37 -15.83 5.19 -15.36
C LYS A 37 -15.51 4.02 -14.46
N LEU A 38 -16.39 3.02 -14.37
CA LEU A 38 -16.14 1.80 -13.62
C LEU A 38 -14.93 1.06 -14.18
N ALA A 39 -14.82 0.93 -15.51
CA ALA A 39 -13.66 0.31 -16.14
C ALA A 39 -12.34 1.01 -15.82
N GLN A 40 -12.34 2.35 -15.64
CA GLN A 40 -11.16 3.08 -15.17
C GLN A 40 -10.74 2.65 -13.77
N TYR A 41 -11.68 2.59 -12.84
CA TYR A 41 -11.40 2.17 -11.45
C TYR A 41 -10.93 0.72 -11.36
N LEU A 42 -11.57 -0.19 -12.14
CA LEU A 42 -11.13 -1.59 -12.21
C LEU A 42 -9.73 -1.72 -12.83
N ASN A 43 -9.38 -0.89 -13.80
CA ASN A 43 -8.03 -0.87 -14.37
C ASN A 43 -6.99 -0.30 -13.40
N GLU A 44 -7.38 0.66 -12.56
CA GLU A 44 -6.53 1.14 -11.47
C GLU A 44 -6.23 -0.01 -10.50
N ALA A 45 -7.26 -0.73 -10.03
CA ALA A 45 -7.08 -1.92 -9.19
C ALA A 45 -6.20 -2.97 -9.88
N LEU A 46 -6.47 -3.32 -11.14
CA LEU A 46 -5.64 -4.28 -11.89
C LEU A 46 -4.17 -3.85 -11.99
N SER A 47 -3.89 -2.55 -12.05
CA SER A 47 -2.50 -2.07 -12.07
C SER A 47 -1.78 -2.31 -10.74
N PHE A 48 -2.49 -2.23 -9.60
CA PHE A 48 -1.95 -2.60 -8.28
C PHE A 48 -1.66 -4.10 -8.21
N GLU A 49 -2.60 -4.94 -8.61
CA GLU A 49 -2.40 -6.40 -8.67
C GLU A 49 -1.20 -6.79 -9.57
N ASN A 50 -0.98 -6.08 -10.68
CA ASN A 50 0.17 -6.31 -11.54
C ASN A 50 1.49 -6.00 -10.80
N ALA A 51 1.51 -4.97 -9.97
CA ALA A 51 2.67 -4.64 -9.16
C ALA A 51 2.85 -5.61 -7.99
N ALA A 52 1.74 -6.03 -7.34
CA ALA A 52 1.73 -6.99 -6.24
C ALA A 52 2.29 -8.35 -6.66
N VAL A 53 1.87 -8.90 -7.82
CA VAL A 53 2.44 -10.14 -8.38
C VAL A 53 3.96 -10.04 -8.52
N SER A 54 4.46 -8.94 -9.07
CA SER A 54 5.91 -8.74 -9.25
C SER A 54 6.65 -8.69 -7.92
N ARG A 55 6.08 -8.03 -6.92
CA ARG A 55 6.63 -7.98 -5.56
C ARG A 55 6.60 -9.34 -4.89
N LEU A 56 5.48 -10.04 -4.90
CA LEU A 56 5.32 -11.36 -4.29
C LEU A 56 6.30 -12.38 -4.88
N GLN A 57 6.52 -12.34 -6.20
CA GLN A 57 7.54 -13.18 -6.86
C GLN A 57 8.96 -12.95 -6.32
N SER A 58 9.31 -11.69 -6.00
CA SER A 58 10.59 -11.37 -5.35
C SER A 58 10.60 -11.83 -3.90
N ARG A 59 9.53 -11.55 -3.15
CA ARG A 59 9.41 -11.90 -1.74
C ARG A 59 9.53 -13.40 -1.49
N VAL A 60 8.87 -14.24 -2.30
CA VAL A 60 8.97 -15.71 -2.22
C VAL A 60 10.42 -16.21 -2.38
N LYS A 61 11.24 -15.51 -3.16
CA LYS A 61 12.67 -15.88 -3.35
C LYS A 61 13.57 -15.42 -2.20
N GLU A 62 13.20 -14.32 -1.55
CA GLU A 62 13.99 -13.65 -0.53
C GLU A 62 13.71 -14.15 0.90
N ILE A 63 12.49 -14.61 1.17
CA ILE A 63 12.06 -15.02 2.50
C ILE A 63 12.75 -16.31 2.93
N GLN A 64 13.28 -16.33 4.18
CA GLN A 64 13.99 -17.48 4.75
C GLN A 64 13.11 -18.35 5.64
N LEU A 65 12.01 -17.80 6.15
CA LEU A 65 11.06 -18.51 7.01
C LEU A 65 10.11 -19.33 6.16
N GLU A 66 10.11 -20.65 6.31
CA GLU A 66 9.38 -21.56 5.41
C GLU A 66 7.85 -21.36 5.48
N ASP A 67 7.29 -21.18 6.68
CA ASP A 67 5.85 -20.93 6.85
C ASP A 67 5.43 -19.64 6.14
N ALA A 68 6.23 -18.59 6.28
CA ALA A 68 5.97 -17.32 5.61
C ALA A 68 6.15 -17.43 4.09
N LYS A 69 7.08 -18.25 3.62
CA LYS A 69 7.27 -18.52 2.19
C LYS A 69 6.06 -19.25 1.60
N GLN A 70 5.57 -20.26 2.28
CA GLN A 70 4.39 -20.99 1.86
C GLN A 70 3.17 -20.05 1.77
N GLN A 71 2.97 -19.21 2.77
CA GLN A 71 1.88 -18.23 2.76
C GLN A 71 1.99 -17.22 1.61
N LEU A 72 3.20 -16.69 1.35
CA LEU A 72 3.44 -15.79 0.22
C LEU A 72 3.22 -16.46 -1.14
N GLN A 73 3.59 -17.75 -1.26
CA GLN A 73 3.30 -18.53 -2.48
C GLN A 73 1.79 -18.70 -2.70
N GLN A 74 1.07 -19.03 -1.66
CA GLN A 74 -0.39 -19.13 -1.69
C GLN A 74 -1.04 -17.80 -2.09
N HIS A 75 -0.62 -16.71 -1.46
CA HIS A 75 -1.14 -15.38 -1.77
C HIS A 75 -0.79 -14.93 -3.19
N LEU A 76 0.39 -15.27 -3.71
CA LEU A 76 0.75 -15.03 -5.11
C LEU A 76 -0.24 -15.67 -6.10
N GLU A 77 -0.71 -16.88 -5.84
CA GLU A 77 -1.74 -17.52 -6.69
C GLU A 77 -3.11 -16.82 -6.53
N VAL A 78 -3.49 -16.44 -5.31
CA VAL A 78 -4.71 -15.66 -5.06
C VAL A 78 -4.68 -14.34 -5.85
N THR A 79 -3.57 -13.59 -5.78
CA THR A 79 -3.40 -12.32 -6.52
C THR A 79 -3.52 -12.52 -8.04
N ARG A 80 -3.01 -13.64 -8.58
CA ARG A 80 -3.19 -13.97 -10.00
C ARG A 80 -4.66 -14.24 -10.35
N GLU A 81 -5.39 -14.88 -9.47
CA GLU A 81 -6.82 -15.09 -9.66
C GLU A 81 -7.61 -13.78 -9.59
N GLN A 82 -7.23 -12.87 -8.69
CA GLN A 82 -7.78 -11.51 -8.61
C GLN A 82 -7.56 -10.74 -9.92
N GLN A 83 -6.34 -10.78 -10.46
CA GLN A 83 -6.07 -10.21 -11.79
C GLN A 83 -7.00 -10.78 -12.87
N ASN A 84 -7.24 -12.08 -12.86
CA ASN A 84 -8.10 -12.73 -13.87
C ASN A 84 -9.55 -12.28 -13.70
N ARG A 85 -10.07 -12.22 -12.48
CA ARG A 85 -11.41 -11.71 -12.17
C ARG A 85 -11.59 -10.25 -12.62
N LEU A 86 -10.64 -9.38 -12.33
CA LEU A 86 -10.66 -7.98 -12.77
C LEU A 86 -10.61 -7.86 -14.29
N LYS A 87 -9.76 -8.63 -14.98
CA LYS A 87 -9.68 -8.65 -16.45
C LYS A 87 -11.00 -9.06 -17.09
N GLN A 88 -11.69 -10.03 -16.51
CA GLN A 88 -13.02 -10.45 -16.99
C GLN A 88 -14.04 -9.33 -16.82
N LEU A 89 -14.12 -8.69 -15.64
CA LEU A 89 -15.02 -7.58 -15.41
C LEU A 89 -14.78 -6.41 -16.39
N ILE A 90 -13.52 -6.03 -16.58
CA ILE A 90 -13.16 -4.96 -17.51
C ILE A 90 -13.57 -5.31 -18.95
N THR A 91 -13.35 -6.56 -19.36
CA THR A 91 -13.72 -7.03 -20.69
C THR A 91 -15.23 -7.05 -20.89
N ASN A 92 -16.00 -7.46 -19.87
CA ASN A 92 -17.46 -7.44 -19.89
C ASN A 92 -18.01 -6.00 -20.07
N LEU A 93 -17.31 -5.00 -19.54
CA LEU A 93 -17.59 -3.58 -19.76
C LEU A 93 -17.12 -3.08 -21.13
N ARG A 94 -16.69 -3.96 -22.03
CA ARG A 94 -16.12 -3.65 -23.36
C ARG A 94 -14.91 -2.72 -23.32
N ALA A 95 -14.23 -2.70 -22.20
CA ALA A 95 -12.98 -1.96 -22.02
C ALA A 95 -11.76 -2.88 -22.15
N ARG A 96 -10.59 -2.27 -22.32
CA ARG A 96 -9.32 -3.01 -22.41
C ARG A 96 -8.66 -3.10 -21.05
N PRO A 97 -8.34 -4.30 -20.55
CA PRO A 97 -7.53 -4.47 -19.35
C PRO A 97 -6.13 -3.87 -19.53
N THR A 98 -5.63 -3.18 -18.50
CA THR A 98 -4.26 -2.65 -18.50
C THR A 98 -3.23 -3.76 -18.26
N ASN A 99 -2.04 -3.58 -18.85
CA ASN A 99 -0.84 -4.35 -18.50
C ASN A 99 0.14 -3.51 -17.67
N ASP A 100 -0.19 -2.26 -17.38
CA ASP A 100 0.67 -1.40 -16.60
C ASP A 100 0.70 -1.87 -15.14
N SER A 101 1.84 -1.70 -14.49
CA SER A 101 2.00 -1.92 -13.05
C SER A 101 1.85 -0.59 -12.32
N GLY A 102 1.02 -0.58 -11.29
CA GLY A 102 0.90 0.54 -10.36
C GLY A 102 2.14 0.72 -9.51
N GLN A 103 2.14 1.78 -8.72
CA GLN A 103 3.17 2.03 -7.74
C GLN A 103 2.66 1.61 -6.36
N LEU A 104 3.26 0.56 -5.79
CA LEU A 104 2.90 0.10 -4.45
C LEU A 104 3.34 1.12 -3.38
N PRO A 105 2.54 1.34 -2.34
CA PRO A 105 2.94 2.17 -1.21
C PRO A 105 3.99 1.45 -0.39
N ILE A 106 5.17 2.05 -0.27
CA ILE A 106 6.26 1.56 0.58
C ILE A 106 6.73 2.64 1.54
N LEU A 107 7.16 2.22 2.72
CA LEU A 107 7.72 3.12 3.72
C LEU A 107 9.18 3.43 3.39
N VAL A 108 9.42 4.60 2.81
CA VAL A 108 10.78 5.07 2.47
C VAL A 108 11.25 6.06 3.52
N PRO A 109 12.24 5.70 4.36
CA PRO A 109 12.81 6.65 5.31
C PRO A 109 13.63 7.73 4.58
N PRO A 110 13.88 8.89 5.21
CA PRO A 110 14.77 9.91 4.65
C PRO A 110 16.11 9.31 4.20
N ARG A 111 16.66 9.83 3.10
CA ARG A 111 17.86 9.27 2.43
C ARG A 111 19.05 9.05 3.37
N THR A 112 19.26 9.95 4.31
CA THR A 112 20.33 9.85 5.32
C THR A 112 20.16 8.63 6.21
N ILE A 113 18.94 8.42 6.73
CA ILE A 113 18.58 7.26 7.56
C ILE A 113 18.63 5.98 6.72
N ALA A 114 18.07 5.99 5.51
CA ALA A 114 18.11 4.84 4.60
C ALA A 114 19.54 4.36 4.32
N ASN A 115 20.47 5.29 4.09
CA ASN A 115 21.88 4.98 3.82
C ASN A 115 22.58 4.39 5.07
N THR A 116 22.25 4.85 6.27
CA THR A 116 22.80 4.32 7.51
C THR A 116 22.28 2.90 7.75
N LEU A 117 20.97 2.71 7.69
CA LEU A 117 20.32 1.40 7.86
C LEU A 117 20.88 0.36 6.87
N LYS A 118 21.01 0.74 5.58
CA LYS A 118 21.51 -0.17 4.55
C LYS A 118 22.93 -0.69 4.83
N LYS A 119 23.76 0.07 5.54
CA LYS A 119 25.13 -0.32 5.84
C LYS A 119 25.26 -1.33 6.99
N SER A 120 24.30 -1.33 7.90
CA SER A 120 24.33 -2.14 9.13
C SER A 120 23.21 -3.19 9.20
N MET A 121 22.29 -3.19 8.24
CA MET A 121 21.13 -4.08 8.26
C MET A 121 21.53 -5.54 8.01
N THR A 122 21.15 -6.42 8.92
CA THR A 122 21.29 -7.86 8.78
C THR A 122 20.23 -8.43 7.81
N SER A 123 20.37 -9.70 7.43
CA SER A 123 19.36 -10.40 6.65
C SER A 123 18.03 -10.49 7.42
N ALA A 124 18.10 -10.78 8.71
CA ALA A 124 16.94 -10.82 9.61
C ALA A 124 16.19 -9.47 9.64
N GLU A 125 16.92 -8.36 9.81
CA GLU A 125 16.31 -7.02 9.79
C GLU A 125 15.67 -6.68 8.42
N GLN A 126 16.31 -7.12 7.32
CA GLN A 126 15.74 -6.95 5.99
C GLN A 126 14.42 -7.72 5.85
N GLN A 127 14.30 -8.93 6.41
CA GLN A 127 13.07 -9.71 6.39
C GLN A 127 11.95 -9.05 7.22
N ILE A 128 12.27 -8.55 8.41
CA ILE A 128 11.32 -7.80 9.25
C ILE A 128 10.85 -6.52 8.52
N LYS A 129 11.77 -5.80 7.90
CA LYS A 129 11.44 -4.62 7.09
C LYS A 129 10.49 -4.98 5.96
N SER A 130 10.78 -6.07 5.25
CA SER A 130 9.97 -6.52 4.12
C SER A 130 8.57 -6.95 4.57
N ALA A 131 8.43 -7.67 5.68
CA ALA A 131 7.14 -8.05 6.25
C ALA A 131 6.29 -6.83 6.64
N LYS A 132 6.93 -5.79 7.20
CA LYS A 132 6.26 -4.53 7.50
C LYS A 132 5.77 -3.83 6.21
N GLU A 133 6.56 -3.83 5.15
CA GLU A 133 6.17 -3.26 3.86
C GLU A 133 5.05 -4.07 3.21
N ASP A 134 5.10 -5.40 3.29
CA ASP A 134 4.03 -6.28 2.81
C ASP A 134 2.71 -5.94 3.51
N LEU A 135 2.69 -5.80 4.84
CA LEU A 135 1.48 -5.41 5.58
C LEU A 135 0.93 -4.02 5.16
N VAL A 136 1.79 -3.07 4.82
CA VAL A 136 1.35 -1.75 4.33
C VAL A 136 0.68 -1.89 2.97
N ILE A 137 1.20 -2.73 2.09
CA ILE A 137 0.65 -2.98 0.76
C ILE A 137 -0.72 -3.64 0.89
N GLU A 138 -0.85 -4.73 1.64
CA GLU A 138 -2.13 -5.41 1.86
C GLU A 138 -3.21 -4.46 2.42
N ASN A 139 -2.87 -3.62 3.41
CA ASN A 139 -3.84 -2.64 3.92
C ASN A 139 -4.22 -1.55 2.90
N ALA A 140 -3.33 -1.21 1.98
CA ALA A 140 -3.64 -0.31 0.88
C ALA A 140 -4.60 -0.98 -0.13
N GLU A 141 -4.41 -2.26 -0.43
CA GLU A 141 -5.28 -3.06 -1.30
C GLU A 141 -6.66 -3.28 -0.65
N VAL A 142 -6.71 -3.57 0.65
CA VAL A 142 -7.97 -3.58 1.43
C VAL A 142 -8.71 -2.25 1.27
N THR A 143 -8.02 -1.12 1.44
CA THR A 143 -8.64 0.22 1.32
C THR A 143 -9.11 0.50 -0.09
N MET A 144 -8.34 0.10 -1.10
CA MET A 144 -8.69 0.22 -2.52
C MET A 144 -9.96 -0.59 -2.84
N TYR A 145 -10.00 -1.87 -2.48
CA TYR A 145 -11.16 -2.73 -2.74
C TYR A 145 -12.39 -2.31 -1.95
N ASP A 146 -12.25 -1.88 -0.71
CA ASP A 146 -13.38 -1.37 0.09
C ASP A 146 -14.01 -0.14 -0.56
N THR A 147 -13.17 0.80 -1.00
CA THR A 147 -13.62 1.99 -1.73
C THR A 147 -14.27 1.63 -3.06
N LEU A 148 -13.65 0.74 -3.84
CA LEU A 148 -14.14 0.32 -5.15
C LEU A 148 -15.47 -0.44 -5.04
N LEU A 149 -15.61 -1.28 -4.01
CA LEU A 149 -16.87 -1.99 -3.72
C LEU A 149 -18.01 -1.00 -3.44
N GLN A 150 -17.79 0.02 -2.61
CA GLN A 150 -18.81 1.05 -2.35
C GLN A 150 -19.19 1.81 -3.64
N VAL A 151 -18.20 2.17 -4.45
CA VAL A 151 -18.44 2.83 -5.75
C VAL A 151 -19.26 1.92 -6.67
N ALA A 152 -18.92 0.64 -6.77
CA ALA A 152 -19.65 -0.33 -7.59
C ALA A 152 -21.11 -0.50 -7.14
N GLN A 153 -21.36 -0.52 -5.83
CA GLN A 153 -22.71 -0.55 -5.26
C GLN A 153 -23.52 0.70 -5.62
N LEU A 154 -22.94 1.90 -5.47
CA LEU A 154 -23.59 3.16 -5.84
C LEU A 154 -23.86 3.28 -7.35
N MET A 155 -23.03 2.63 -8.16
CA MET A 155 -23.20 2.53 -9.61
C MET A 155 -24.20 1.45 -10.04
N ASN A 156 -24.75 0.66 -9.13
CA ASN A 156 -25.56 -0.52 -9.39
C ASN A 156 -24.86 -1.54 -10.31
N ALA A 157 -23.55 -1.68 -10.17
CA ALA A 157 -22.73 -2.61 -10.95
C ALA A 157 -22.78 -4.04 -10.34
N GLY A 158 -23.95 -4.69 -10.45
CA GLY A 158 -24.25 -5.96 -9.78
C GLY A 158 -23.24 -7.06 -10.05
N ASP A 159 -22.69 -7.17 -11.26
CA ASP A 159 -21.69 -8.17 -11.63
C ASP A 159 -20.33 -7.93 -10.96
N ALA A 160 -19.99 -6.69 -10.63
CA ALA A 160 -18.72 -6.34 -10.00
C ALA A 160 -18.73 -6.59 -8.48
N VAL A 161 -19.88 -6.39 -7.82
CA VAL A 161 -20.00 -6.46 -6.36
C VAL A 161 -19.50 -7.79 -5.78
N PRO A 162 -19.92 -8.99 -6.24
CA PRO A 162 -19.46 -10.24 -5.66
C PRO A 162 -17.95 -10.46 -5.86
N VAL A 163 -17.41 -10.08 -7.01
CA VAL A 163 -15.97 -10.20 -7.32
C VAL A 163 -15.15 -9.29 -6.40
N LEU A 164 -15.54 -8.03 -6.25
CA LEU A 164 -14.84 -7.07 -5.39
C LEU A 164 -14.96 -7.45 -3.91
N THR A 165 -16.08 -8.03 -3.49
CA THR A 165 -16.26 -8.54 -2.12
C THR A 165 -15.31 -9.70 -1.86
N GLN A 166 -15.15 -10.61 -2.82
CA GLN A 166 -14.21 -11.73 -2.71
C GLN A 166 -12.77 -11.23 -2.62
N ASN A 167 -12.33 -10.36 -3.55
CA ASN A 167 -10.98 -9.81 -3.53
C ASN A 167 -10.69 -9.11 -2.20
N LEU A 168 -11.61 -8.26 -1.73
CA LEU A 168 -11.49 -7.58 -0.43
C LEU A 168 -11.30 -8.56 0.74
N ALA A 169 -12.03 -9.66 0.75
CA ALA A 169 -11.91 -10.67 1.81
C ALA A 169 -10.55 -11.38 1.77
N GLU A 170 -10.03 -11.64 0.59
CA GLU A 170 -8.72 -12.27 0.38
C GLU A 170 -7.57 -11.37 0.86
N GLU A 171 -7.61 -10.05 0.54
CA GLU A 171 -6.61 -9.08 1.04
C GLU A 171 -6.67 -8.91 2.55
N ARG A 172 -7.86 -8.85 3.12
CA ARG A 172 -8.03 -8.80 4.59
C ARG A 172 -7.43 -10.04 5.25
N ALA A 173 -7.67 -11.22 4.70
CA ALA A 173 -7.12 -12.46 5.24
C ALA A 173 -5.58 -12.45 5.23
N MET A 174 -4.94 -11.96 4.16
CA MET A 174 -3.48 -11.85 4.10
C MET A 174 -2.94 -10.79 5.05
N ALA A 175 -3.54 -9.60 5.11
CA ALA A 175 -3.16 -8.56 6.06
C ALA A 175 -3.24 -9.06 7.52
N ASP A 176 -4.30 -9.80 7.86
CA ASP A 176 -4.50 -10.36 9.19
C ASP A 176 -3.49 -11.46 9.49
N TRP A 177 -3.18 -12.31 8.51
CA TRP A 177 -2.14 -13.34 8.65
C TRP A 177 -0.78 -12.71 8.95
N ILE A 178 -0.35 -11.70 8.18
CA ILE A 178 0.93 -11.01 8.41
C ILE A 178 0.96 -10.41 9.81
N ARG A 179 -0.12 -9.73 10.21
CA ARG A 179 -0.21 -9.09 11.53
C ARG A 179 -0.10 -10.10 12.67
N ALA A 180 -0.79 -11.23 12.54
CA ALA A 180 -0.80 -12.29 13.55
C ALA A 180 0.55 -13.01 13.67
N ASN A 181 1.28 -13.18 12.56
CA ASN A 181 2.52 -13.96 12.54
C ASN A 181 3.78 -13.11 12.71
N THR A 182 3.71 -11.77 12.55
CA THR A 182 4.87 -10.88 12.70
C THR A 182 5.58 -11.03 14.05
N PRO A 183 4.91 -11.14 15.22
CA PRO A 183 5.62 -11.33 16.49
C PRO A 183 6.46 -12.60 16.53
N ALA A 184 5.94 -13.72 16.04
CA ALA A 184 6.66 -14.99 15.97
C ALA A 184 7.85 -14.91 15.01
N MET A 185 7.68 -14.26 13.85
CA MET A 185 8.76 -13.99 12.89
C MET A 185 9.91 -13.19 13.53
N ILE A 186 9.58 -12.13 14.26
CA ILE A 186 10.58 -11.30 14.96
C ILE A 186 11.33 -12.16 15.98
N THR A 187 10.63 -12.96 16.77
CA THR A 187 11.27 -13.86 17.76
C THR A 187 12.24 -14.83 17.11
N GLN A 188 11.88 -15.43 15.97
CA GLN A 188 12.76 -16.37 15.24
C GLN A 188 13.99 -15.68 14.62
N LEU A 189 13.86 -14.44 14.17
CA LEU A 189 14.92 -13.68 13.51
C LEU A 189 15.82 -12.91 14.50
N TYR A 190 15.36 -12.70 15.73
CA TYR A 190 16.06 -11.88 16.72
C TYR A 190 17.48 -12.36 17.08
N PRO A 191 17.80 -13.67 17.20
CA PRO A 191 19.16 -14.12 17.49
C PRO A 191 20.20 -13.62 16.47
N GLU A 192 19.87 -13.54 15.18
CA GLU A 192 20.76 -12.98 14.16
C GLU A 192 21.00 -11.48 14.39
N ILE A 193 19.95 -10.74 14.73
CA ILE A 193 20.06 -9.31 15.04
C ILE A 193 20.93 -9.11 16.28
N GLN A 194 20.67 -9.87 17.33
CA GLN A 194 21.43 -9.82 18.58
C GLN A 194 22.92 -10.08 18.37
N SER A 195 23.27 -11.06 17.55
CA SER A 195 24.67 -11.38 17.23
C SER A 195 25.40 -10.27 16.45
N SER A 196 24.67 -9.35 15.85
CA SER A 196 25.24 -8.19 15.13
C SER A 196 25.52 -6.98 16.02
N ILE A 197 25.07 -7.00 17.28
CA ILE A 197 25.24 -5.91 18.23
C ILE A 197 26.54 -6.11 19.01
N VAL A 198 27.42 -5.11 18.99
CA VAL A 198 28.61 -5.08 19.86
C VAL A 198 28.18 -4.52 21.21
N LEU A 199 28.20 -5.35 22.24
CA LEU A 199 27.95 -4.91 23.61
C LEU A 199 29.18 -4.16 24.16
N PRO A 200 28.99 -3.07 24.97
CA PRO A 200 30.10 -2.40 25.63
C PRO A 200 30.82 -3.35 26.57
N GLU A 201 32.15 -3.27 26.62
CA GLU A 201 32.97 -4.07 27.53
C GLU A 201 32.51 -3.86 29.00
N GLY A 202 32.10 -4.95 29.65
CA GLY A 202 31.61 -4.92 31.05
C GLY A 202 30.15 -5.32 31.25
N GLU A 203 29.36 -5.49 30.19
CA GLU A 203 27.95 -5.99 30.29
C GLU A 203 27.82 -7.47 29.84
N GLU A 204 28.92 -8.23 29.79
CA GLU A 204 28.90 -9.65 29.51
C GLU A 204 28.22 -10.42 30.65
N GLY A 205 26.95 -10.35 30.80
CA GLY A 205 26.22 -11.05 31.87
C GLY A 205 24.82 -10.54 32.12
N ARG A 206 24.41 -9.48 31.44
CA ARG A 206 22.97 -9.15 31.42
C ARG A 206 22.25 -10.07 30.44
N GLU A 207 21.79 -11.22 30.96
CA GLU A 207 20.69 -11.93 30.31
C GLU A 207 19.58 -10.92 30.07
N MET A 208 19.36 -10.56 28.80
CA MET A 208 18.14 -9.84 28.45
C MET A 208 16.99 -10.78 28.75
N VAL A 209 16.30 -10.49 29.86
CA VAL A 209 15.11 -11.21 30.27
C VAL A 209 14.11 -11.13 29.11
N THR A 210 13.97 -12.24 28.41
CA THR A 210 12.83 -12.45 27.53
C THR A 210 11.63 -12.66 28.43
N GLU A 211 11.03 -11.57 28.93
CA GLU A 211 9.69 -11.66 29.49
C GLU A 211 8.81 -12.24 28.39
N GLY A 212 8.32 -13.43 28.63
CA GLY A 212 7.36 -14.10 27.74
C GLY A 212 6.13 -13.23 27.52
N PRO A 213 5.29 -13.60 26.57
CA PRO A 213 4.15 -12.78 26.15
C PRO A 213 3.33 -12.37 27.37
N VAL A 214 3.16 -11.05 27.54
CA VAL A 214 2.30 -10.48 28.60
C VAL A 214 0.88 -10.96 28.30
N THR A 215 0.49 -12.04 28.96
CA THR A 215 -0.90 -12.45 29.03
C THR A 215 -1.64 -11.38 29.83
N ARG A 216 -2.32 -10.48 29.14
CA ARG A 216 -3.31 -9.62 29.78
C ARG A 216 -4.47 -10.51 30.27
N THR A 217 -4.37 -10.95 31.49
CA THR A 217 -5.55 -11.43 32.23
C THR A 217 -6.48 -10.24 32.43
N SER A 218 -7.56 -10.21 31.67
CA SER A 218 -8.69 -9.33 31.95
C SER A 218 -9.36 -9.82 33.23
N THR A 219 -9.00 -9.23 34.35
CA THR A 219 -9.78 -9.32 35.58
C THR A 219 -11.09 -8.57 35.36
N THR A 220 -12.11 -9.30 35.03
CA THR A 220 -13.49 -8.84 35.13
C THR A 220 -13.82 -8.84 36.62
N GLU A 221 -13.65 -7.70 37.28
CA GLU A 221 -14.22 -7.51 38.61
C GLU A 221 -15.73 -7.47 38.48
N GLY A 222 -16.35 -8.49 39.06
CA GLY A 222 -17.78 -8.57 39.22
C GLY A 222 -18.26 -7.44 40.12
N ASN A 223 -19.17 -6.62 39.64
CA ASN A 223 -19.97 -5.74 40.46
C ASN A 223 -21.29 -6.48 40.76
N GLU A 224 -21.28 -7.27 41.82
CA GLU A 224 -22.49 -7.64 42.53
C GLU A 224 -22.92 -6.44 43.40
N SER A 225 -24.11 -5.95 43.25
CA SER A 225 -24.90 -5.55 44.40
C SER A 225 -26.26 -4.99 44.01
N MET A 226 -27.22 -5.65 44.61
CA MET A 226 -28.44 -5.14 45.25
C MET A 226 -29.47 -4.48 44.31
N GLY A 227 -30.61 -5.04 44.13
CA GLY A 227 -31.58 -5.48 45.13
C GLY A 227 -32.57 -4.36 45.37
N ALA A 228 -33.77 -4.50 44.96
CA ALA A 228 -34.99 -4.08 45.66
C ALA A 228 -36.15 -3.89 44.65
N THR A 229 -37.05 -4.82 44.69
CA THR A 229 -38.45 -4.74 45.13
C THR A 229 -39.37 -3.87 44.25
N ALA A 230 -40.22 -4.57 43.53
CA ALA A 230 -41.68 -4.55 43.58
C ALA A 230 -42.41 -3.20 43.67
N THR A 231 -43.36 -2.94 42.80
CA THR A 231 -44.80 -2.99 43.10
C THR A 231 -45.62 -2.59 41.91
N GLU A 232 -46.66 -3.34 41.73
CA GLU A 232 -47.86 -3.20 40.91
C GLU A 232 -48.37 -1.73 40.71
N ALA A 233 -48.81 -1.44 39.51
CA ALA A 233 -50.17 -1.00 39.19
C ALA A 233 -50.33 -0.95 37.64
#